data_ffbb75b79618b8802dbe406cca8e1c0b
#
_entry.id   ffbb75b79618b8802dbe406cca8e1c0b
#
_cell.length_a   1.000
_cell.length_b   1.000
_cell.length_c   1.000
_cell.angle_alpha   90.00
_cell.angle_beta   90.00
_cell.angle_gamma   90.00
#
_symmetry.space_group_name_H-M   'P 1'
#
loop_
_entity.id
_entity.type
_entity.pdbx_description
1 polymer ?
#
loop_
_entity_poly.entity_id
_entity_poly.type
_entity_poly.pdbx_seq_one_letter_code
_entity_poly.pdbx_strand_id
1 'polypeptide(L)'
;IHDRTGVTAVRSAPGGFLVETTRGTVRADHVIIGTNAYMDASVPDLAKRILPINSYIIATEPLTEEVRALIGPQMMVDTKTLLFYWRLTADGRMVFGGRNRLDPVDVPVARDFLYDNMVRIHPQLRGVAIDYAWTGFVAMTLDRLPHVGTVDGAWYATGCNGTGVSLNGWLGYRLGQVVTGQAPPPAFAELKHPSIPLKPLSSSYIPIVGRYFALQDRR
;
A
#
# COMPACT_ATOMS: atom_id res chain seq x y z
N ILE A 1 3.81 -22.23 0.72
CA ILE A 1 3.04 -21.09 1.30
C ILE A 1 2.23 -21.66 2.45
N HIS A 2 2.30 -20.98 3.58
CA HIS A 2 1.50 -21.30 4.77
C HIS A 2 0.50 -20.15 4.99
N ASP A 3 -0.74 -20.37 4.59
CA ASP A 3 -1.84 -19.44 4.84
C ASP A 3 -2.27 -19.45 6.32
N ARG A 4 -2.98 -18.44 6.77
CA ARG A 4 -3.51 -18.33 8.14
C ARG A 4 -2.44 -18.56 9.22
N THR A 5 -1.18 -18.21 8.90
CA THR A 5 -0.03 -18.41 9.78
C THR A 5 0.58 -17.04 10.04
N GLY A 6 0.00 -16.29 10.97
CA GLY A 6 0.47 -14.96 11.37
C GLY A 6 1.81 -15.05 12.10
N VAL A 7 2.79 -14.23 11.70
CA VAL A 7 4.05 -14.09 12.43
C VAL A 7 3.82 -13.24 13.66
N THR A 8 4.27 -13.71 14.81
CA THR A 8 4.15 -13.01 16.11
C THR A 8 5.47 -12.42 16.58
N ALA A 9 6.61 -13.01 16.17
CA ALA A 9 7.93 -12.46 16.42
C ALA A 9 8.97 -12.99 15.43
N VAL A 10 9.99 -12.18 15.17
CA VAL A 10 11.21 -12.58 14.45
C VAL A 10 12.39 -12.35 15.39
N ARG A 11 13.15 -13.39 15.68
CA ARG A 11 14.28 -13.34 16.61
C ARG A 11 15.54 -13.88 15.94
N SER A 12 16.66 -13.17 16.10
CA SER A 12 17.97 -13.71 15.75
C SER A 12 18.33 -14.90 16.64
N ALA A 13 18.93 -15.92 16.07
CA ALA A 13 19.36 -17.13 16.76
C ALA A 13 20.72 -17.61 16.18
N PRO A 14 21.46 -18.46 16.90
CA PRO A 14 22.71 -19.02 16.35
C PRO A 14 22.47 -19.70 15.00
N GLY A 15 23.16 -19.21 13.96
CA GLY A 15 23.05 -19.73 12.59
C GLY A 15 21.81 -19.29 11.82
N GLY A 16 21.11 -18.21 12.23
CA GLY A 16 19.95 -17.70 11.48
C GLY A 16 18.88 -17.05 12.36
N PHE A 17 17.62 -17.45 12.17
CA PHE A 17 16.45 -16.85 12.81
C PHE A 17 15.47 -17.89 13.32
N LEU A 18 14.73 -17.51 14.37
CA LEU A 18 13.50 -18.16 14.82
C LEU A 18 12.33 -17.23 14.51
N VAL A 19 11.40 -17.70 13.68
CA VAL A 19 10.17 -17.00 13.33
C VAL A 19 9.02 -17.65 14.09
N GLU A 20 8.54 -16.98 15.11
CA GLU A 20 7.38 -17.42 15.90
C GLU A 20 6.10 -17.08 15.13
N THR A 21 5.20 -18.04 15.08
CA THR A 21 3.92 -17.88 14.36
C THR A 21 2.76 -18.39 15.21
N THR A 22 1.53 -18.06 14.82
CA THR A 22 0.30 -18.56 15.46
C THR A 22 0.15 -20.08 15.38
N ARG A 23 0.98 -20.77 14.58
CA ARG A 23 0.88 -22.22 14.33
C ARG A 23 2.16 -22.99 14.65
N GLY A 24 3.16 -22.34 15.21
CA GLY A 24 4.45 -22.95 15.57
C GLY A 24 5.62 -22.05 15.22
N THR A 25 6.84 -22.58 15.36
CA THR A 25 8.09 -21.85 15.12
C THR A 25 8.80 -22.39 13.90
N VAL A 26 9.28 -21.49 13.05
CA VAL A 26 10.08 -21.81 11.86
C VAL A 26 11.51 -21.38 12.13
N ARG A 27 12.48 -22.24 11.84
CA ARG A 27 13.90 -21.92 11.80
C ARG A 27 14.30 -21.60 10.35
N ALA A 28 15.01 -20.50 10.12
CA ALA A 28 15.44 -20.08 8.79
C ALA A 28 16.82 -19.43 8.86
N ASP A 29 17.65 -19.65 7.83
CA ASP A 29 18.95 -19.00 7.71
C ASP A 29 18.81 -17.52 7.38
N HIS A 30 17.78 -17.17 6.62
CA HIS A 30 17.45 -15.82 6.20
C HIS A 30 15.98 -15.51 6.37
N VAL A 31 15.65 -14.25 6.68
CA VAL A 31 14.29 -13.75 6.73
C VAL A 31 14.17 -12.49 5.87
N ILE A 32 13.12 -12.43 5.06
CA ILE A 32 12.73 -11.22 4.32
C ILE A 32 11.34 -10.78 4.81
N ILE A 33 11.26 -9.56 5.33
CA ILE A 33 10.03 -8.95 5.84
C ILE A 33 9.41 -8.13 4.71
N GLY A 34 8.32 -8.62 4.13
CA GLY A 34 7.59 -7.99 3.02
C GLY A 34 6.18 -7.55 3.38
N THR A 35 5.85 -7.40 4.66
CA THR A 35 4.49 -7.08 5.14
C THR A 35 4.02 -5.67 4.80
N ASN A 36 4.94 -4.80 4.36
CA ASN A 36 4.67 -3.43 3.89
C ASN A 36 3.80 -2.64 4.91
N ALA A 37 2.57 -2.25 4.52
CA ALA A 37 1.66 -1.49 5.38
C ALA A 37 0.99 -2.31 6.49
N TYR A 38 1.09 -3.64 6.44
CA TYR A 38 0.52 -4.56 7.42
C TYR A 38 1.52 -4.97 8.51
N MET A 39 2.49 -4.10 8.74
CA MET A 39 3.52 -4.28 9.74
C MET A 39 2.96 -3.95 11.12
N ASP A 40 3.18 -4.84 12.08
CA ASP A 40 2.65 -4.77 13.44
C ASP A 40 3.76 -4.90 14.51
N ALA A 41 3.36 -5.26 15.71
CA ALA A 41 4.26 -5.45 16.84
C ALA A 41 5.24 -6.63 16.69
N SER A 42 5.11 -7.48 15.67
CA SER A 42 6.06 -8.56 15.38
C SER A 42 7.45 -8.02 14.96
N VAL A 43 7.47 -6.79 14.41
CA VAL A 43 8.71 -6.08 14.05
C VAL A 43 8.58 -4.60 14.45
N PRO A 44 8.68 -4.27 15.75
CA PRO A 44 8.33 -2.95 16.28
C PRO A 44 9.20 -1.83 15.73
N ASP A 45 10.46 -2.11 15.40
CA ASP A 45 11.38 -1.12 14.82
C ASP A 45 11.00 -0.69 13.41
N LEU A 46 10.38 -1.54 12.62
CA LEU A 46 9.83 -1.17 11.33
C LEU A 46 8.43 -0.55 11.47
N ALA A 47 7.61 -1.09 12.35
CA ALA A 47 6.26 -0.58 12.58
C ALA A 47 6.23 0.92 12.89
N LYS A 48 7.20 1.45 13.66
CA LYS A 48 7.29 2.89 13.98
C LYS A 48 7.66 3.79 12.79
N ARG A 49 8.11 3.20 11.66
CA ARG A 49 8.59 3.94 10.47
C ARG A 49 7.55 4.00 9.35
N ILE A 50 6.46 3.25 9.48
CA ILE A 50 5.41 3.14 8.46
C ILE A 50 4.12 3.72 8.99
N LEU A 51 3.47 4.54 8.16
CA LEU A 51 2.12 5.02 8.37
C LEU A 51 1.18 4.27 7.42
N PRO A 52 0.35 3.34 7.92
CA PRO A 52 -0.66 2.67 7.11
C PRO A 52 -1.79 3.65 6.80
N ILE A 53 -1.98 3.96 5.54
CA ILE A 53 -3.06 4.83 5.07
C ILE A 53 -4.01 4.02 4.20
N ASN A 54 -5.31 4.06 4.51
CA ASN A 54 -6.32 3.40 3.70
C ASN A 54 -6.39 4.01 2.31
N SER A 55 -6.50 3.16 1.31
CA SER A 55 -6.92 3.49 -0.04
C SER A 55 -8.12 2.64 -0.40
N TYR A 56 -9.08 3.22 -1.10
CA TYR A 56 -10.34 2.58 -1.45
C TYR A 56 -10.44 2.46 -2.96
N ILE A 57 -11.07 1.40 -3.41
CA ILE A 57 -11.26 1.11 -4.83
C ILE A 57 -12.69 0.63 -5.03
N ILE A 58 -13.30 1.07 -6.13
CA ILE A 58 -14.53 0.52 -6.68
C ILE A 58 -14.26 -0.08 -8.05
N ALA A 59 -15.04 -1.07 -8.42
CA ALA A 59 -15.09 -1.59 -9.78
C ALA A 59 -16.53 -1.62 -10.27
N THR A 60 -16.75 -1.09 -11.46
CA THR A 60 -18.08 -1.07 -12.10
C THR A 60 -18.47 -2.47 -12.60
N GLU A 61 -19.71 -2.65 -12.98
CA GLU A 61 -20.10 -3.69 -13.95
C GLU A 61 -19.30 -3.54 -15.26
N PRO A 62 -19.25 -4.56 -16.12
CA PRO A 62 -18.63 -4.43 -17.46
C PRO A 62 -19.31 -3.33 -18.27
N LEU A 63 -18.51 -2.41 -18.80
CA LEU A 63 -18.96 -1.26 -19.58
C LEU A 63 -19.14 -1.65 -21.06
N THR A 64 -20.04 -0.95 -21.75
CA THR A 64 -20.21 -1.10 -23.21
C THR A 64 -18.98 -0.62 -23.98
N GLU A 65 -18.80 -1.08 -25.20
CA GLU A 65 -17.68 -0.70 -26.06
C GLU A 65 -17.59 0.81 -26.26
N GLU A 66 -18.74 1.46 -26.49
CA GLU A 66 -18.84 2.91 -26.69
C GLU A 66 -18.34 3.69 -25.48
N VAL A 67 -18.72 3.26 -24.27
CA VAL A 67 -18.30 3.91 -23.03
C VAL A 67 -16.81 3.68 -22.78
N ARG A 68 -16.30 2.48 -23.04
CA ARG A 68 -14.86 2.17 -22.91
C ARG A 68 -14.01 3.00 -23.88
N ALA A 69 -14.46 3.19 -25.09
CA ALA A 69 -13.77 4.01 -26.09
C ALA A 69 -13.63 5.49 -25.64
N LEU A 70 -14.63 6.02 -24.92
CA LEU A 70 -14.58 7.39 -24.37
C LEU A 70 -13.59 7.52 -23.20
N ILE A 71 -13.35 6.46 -22.45
CA ILE A 71 -12.42 6.47 -21.30
C ILE A 71 -10.98 6.28 -21.77
N GLY A 72 -10.76 5.41 -22.74
CA GLY A 72 -9.44 5.03 -23.24
C GLY A 72 -8.75 3.94 -22.43
N PRO A 73 -7.70 3.30 -23.00
CA PRO A 73 -7.04 2.14 -22.40
C PRO A 73 -5.98 2.49 -21.33
N GLN A 74 -5.64 3.77 -21.17
CA GLN A 74 -4.55 4.20 -20.31
C GLN A 74 -4.94 4.15 -18.84
N MET A 75 -3.94 3.93 -17.97
CA MET A 75 -4.08 4.25 -16.58
C MET A 75 -3.96 5.76 -16.37
N MET A 76 -4.93 6.32 -15.68
CA MET A 76 -5.02 7.74 -15.39
C MET A 76 -4.82 7.99 -13.90
N VAL A 77 -4.15 9.10 -13.58
CA VAL A 77 -3.97 9.60 -12.22
C VAL A 77 -4.18 11.11 -12.25
N ASP A 78 -4.94 11.66 -11.33
CA ASP A 78 -5.05 13.12 -11.20
C ASP A 78 -3.87 13.72 -10.42
N THR A 79 -3.79 15.03 -10.38
CA THR A 79 -2.66 15.78 -9.78
C THR A 79 -2.90 16.19 -8.33
N LYS A 80 -3.97 15.71 -7.70
CA LYS A 80 -4.30 16.05 -6.31
C LYS A 80 -3.36 15.36 -5.32
N THR A 81 -3.24 15.91 -4.13
CA THR A 81 -2.55 15.27 -3.00
C THR A 81 -3.32 14.04 -2.53
N LEU A 82 -4.66 14.15 -2.40
CA LEU A 82 -5.56 13.04 -2.17
C LEU A 82 -6.10 12.57 -3.52
N LEU A 83 -5.20 12.02 -4.32
CA LEU A 83 -5.41 11.72 -5.74
C LEU A 83 -6.47 10.65 -5.98
N PHE A 84 -7.07 10.73 -7.18
CA PHE A 84 -7.82 9.64 -7.80
C PHE A 84 -6.99 9.00 -8.90
N TYR A 85 -7.23 7.70 -9.11
CA TYR A 85 -6.62 6.93 -10.18
C TYR A 85 -7.63 5.94 -10.76
N TRP A 86 -7.56 5.69 -12.06
CA TRP A 86 -8.50 4.78 -12.71
C TRP A 86 -7.91 4.16 -13.97
N ARG A 87 -8.46 3.05 -14.34
CA ARG A 87 -8.19 2.36 -15.59
C ARG A 87 -9.31 1.40 -15.95
N LEU A 88 -9.35 0.97 -17.20
CA LEU A 88 -10.16 -0.16 -17.62
C LEU A 88 -9.42 -1.48 -17.33
N THR A 89 -10.19 -2.50 -16.96
CA THR A 89 -9.72 -3.89 -16.84
C THR A 89 -9.89 -4.63 -18.16
N ALA A 90 -9.24 -5.79 -18.29
CA ALA A 90 -9.35 -6.62 -19.49
C ALA A 90 -10.79 -7.11 -19.76
N ASP A 91 -11.59 -7.31 -18.71
CA ASP A 91 -13.01 -7.67 -18.78
C ASP A 91 -13.95 -6.46 -18.94
N GLY A 92 -13.38 -5.27 -19.21
CA GLY A 92 -14.15 -4.07 -19.58
C GLY A 92 -14.75 -3.28 -18.44
N ARG A 93 -14.36 -3.51 -17.19
CA ARG A 93 -14.79 -2.73 -16.03
C ARG A 93 -13.93 -1.47 -15.85
N MET A 94 -14.48 -0.41 -15.29
CA MET A 94 -13.67 0.65 -14.75
C MET A 94 -13.32 0.33 -13.29
N VAL A 95 -12.04 0.31 -12.98
CA VAL A 95 -11.52 0.36 -11.61
C VAL A 95 -11.17 1.80 -11.30
N PHE A 96 -11.78 2.36 -10.26
CA PHE A 96 -11.59 3.74 -9.82
C PHE A 96 -11.22 3.76 -8.35
N GLY A 97 -10.07 4.30 -8.03
CA GLY A 97 -9.53 4.33 -6.67
C GLY A 97 -9.17 5.73 -6.22
N GLY A 98 -9.06 5.90 -4.91
CA GLY A 98 -8.67 7.16 -4.30
C GLY A 98 -9.08 7.28 -2.85
N ARG A 99 -9.02 8.52 -2.35
CA ARG A 99 -9.42 8.87 -0.99
C ARG A 99 -9.73 10.37 -0.91
N ASN A 100 -10.57 10.76 0.04
CA ASN A 100 -10.84 12.17 0.35
C ASN A 100 -10.31 12.58 1.71
N ARG A 101 -9.77 11.63 2.47
CA ARG A 101 -9.26 11.83 3.83
C ARG A 101 -8.22 10.75 4.15
N LEU A 102 -7.42 10.97 5.18
CA LEU A 102 -6.36 10.05 5.58
C LEU A 102 -6.79 9.12 6.72
N ASP A 103 -7.81 9.48 7.48
CA ASP A 103 -8.43 8.60 8.47
C ASP A 103 -9.33 7.55 7.80
N PRO A 104 -9.46 6.36 8.40
CA PRO A 104 -10.27 5.30 7.84
C PRO A 104 -11.76 5.65 7.85
N VAL A 105 -12.47 5.16 6.84
CA VAL A 105 -13.94 5.20 6.74
C VAL A 105 -14.47 3.83 6.35
N ASP A 106 -15.75 3.59 6.57
CA ASP A 106 -16.38 2.36 6.13
C ASP A 106 -16.44 2.24 4.61
N VAL A 107 -16.29 1.02 4.09
CA VAL A 107 -16.25 0.76 2.65
C VAL A 107 -17.47 1.30 1.91
N PRO A 108 -18.73 1.17 2.41
CA PRO A 108 -19.90 1.78 1.76
C PRO A 108 -19.79 3.30 1.60
N VAL A 109 -19.32 4.00 2.63
CA VAL A 109 -19.13 5.47 2.60
C VAL A 109 -18.06 5.85 1.56
N ALA A 110 -16.96 5.10 1.52
CA ALA A 110 -15.92 5.31 0.53
C ALA A 110 -16.39 5.01 -0.90
N ARG A 111 -17.20 3.94 -1.07
CA ARG A 111 -17.81 3.58 -2.36
C ARG A 111 -18.64 4.73 -2.92
N ASP A 112 -19.55 5.27 -2.13
CA ASP A 112 -20.44 6.35 -2.58
C ASP A 112 -19.66 7.61 -2.95
N PHE A 113 -18.66 7.97 -2.13
CA PHE A 113 -17.74 9.06 -2.43
C PHE A 113 -16.95 8.82 -3.73
N LEU A 114 -16.43 7.63 -3.96
CA LEU A 114 -15.67 7.29 -5.18
C LEU A 114 -16.60 7.31 -6.40
N TYR A 115 -17.82 6.80 -6.28
CA TYR A 115 -18.81 6.82 -7.35
C TYR A 115 -19.14 8.26 -7.78
N ASP A 116 -19.42 9.16 -6.83
CA ASP A 116 -19.70 10.56 -7.13
C ASP A 116 -18.56 11.25 -7.87
N ASN A 117 -17.30 10.98 -7.46
CA ASN A 117 -16.14 11.54 -8.11
C ASN A 117 -15.86 10.90 -9.48
N MET A 118 -16.08 9.61 -9.62
CA MET A 118 -16.02 8.90 -10.91
C MET A 118 -17.00 9.50 -11.91
N VAL A 119 -18.27 9.70 -11.52
CA VAL A 119 -19.31 10.31 -12.36
C VAL A 119 -19.03 11.79 -12.64
N ARG A 120 -18.39 12.51 -11.71
CA ARG A 120 -17.96 13.90 -11.97
C ARG A 120 -16.90 14.00 -13.04
N ILE A 121 -15.95 13.06 -13.08
CA ILE A 121 -14.85 13.01 -14.08
C ILE A 121 -15.37 12.38 -15.38
N HIS A 122 -16.22 11.37 -15.28
CA HIS A 122 -16.77 10.61 -16.38
C HIS A 122 -18.32 10.61 -16.32
N PRO A 123 -19.01 11.69 -16.75
CA PRO A 123 -20.45 11.81 -16.65
C PRO A 123 -21.24 10.70 -17.37
N GLN A 124 -20.64 10.08 -18.38
CA GLN A 124 -21.20 8.94 -19.11
C GLN A 124 -21.36 7.67 -18.24
N LEU A 125 -20.74 7.61 -17.07
CA LEU A 125 -20.86 6.49 -16.12
C LEU A 125 -22.01 6.68 -15.11
N ARG A 126 -22.85 7.70 -15.27
CA ARG A 126 -24.02 7.89 -14.41
C ARG A 126 -24.99 6.74 -14.56
N GLY A 127 -25.35 6.12 -13.44
CA GLY A 127 -26.26 4.97 -13.40
C GLY A 127 -25.59 3.61 -13.59
N VAL A 128 -24.28 3.56 -13.85
CA VAL A 128 -23.52 2.30 -13.92
C VAL A 128 -23.46 1.68 -12.52
N ALA A 129 -23.69 0.38 -12.42
CA ALA A 129 -23.63 -0.35 -11.15
C ALA A 129 -22.18 -0.54 -10.67
N ILE A 130 -22.01 -0.54 -9.35
CA ILE A 130 -20.74 -0.88 -8.71
C ILE A 130 -20.83 -2.32 -8.18
N ASP A 131 -20.12 -3.23 -8.84
CA ASP A 131 -20.11 -4.64 -8.47
C ASP A 131 -19.20 -4.91 -7.27
N TYR A 132 -18.08 -4.19 -7.16
CA TYR A 132 -17.09 -4.43 -6.11
C TYR A 132 -16.63 -3.12 -5.48
N ALA A 133 -16.44 -3.16 -4.16
CA ALA A 133 -15.79 -2.10 -3.40
C ALA A 133 -14.92 -2.72 -2.32
N TRP A 134 -13.69 -2.24 -2.16
CA TRP A 134 -12.76 -2.75 -1.15
C TRP A 134 -11.77 -1.68 -0.70
N THR A 135 -11.02 -2.01 0.33
CA THR A 135 -9.93 -1.18 0.88
C THR A 135 -8.68 -2.00 1.11
N GLY A 136 -7.54 -1.32 1.16
CA GLY A 136 -6.27 -1.85 1.59
C GLY A 136 -5.37 -0.73 2.09
N PHE A 137 -4.29 -1.10 2.78
CA PHE A 137 -3.33 -0.13 3.29
C PHE A 137 -2.21 0.14 2.29
N VAL A 138 -1.86 1.42 2.18
CA VAL A 138 -0.64 1.91 1.54
C VAL A 138 0.38 2.22 2.63
N ALA A 139 1.59 1.70 2.50
CA ALA A 139 2.68 2.02 3.41
C ALA A 139 3.27 3.39 3.05
N MET A 140 2.97 4.40 3.84
CA MET A 140 3.55 5.73 3.70
C MET A 140 4.76 5.85 4.63
N THR A 141 5.87 6.32 4.08
CA THR A 141 7.09 6.70 4.80
C THR A 141 7.12 8.21 5.02
N LEU A 142 7.90 8.68 5.98
CA LEU A 142 7.99 10.12 6.29
C LEU A 142 8.59 10.93 5.12
N ASP A 143 9.58 10.36 4.44
CA ASP A 143 10.31 10.97 3.32
C ASP A 143 9.73 10.61 1.95
N ARG A 144 8.66 9.81 1.91
CA ARG A 144 8.00 9.29 0.69
C ARG A 144 8.92 8.46 -0.21
N LEU A 145 9.99 7.89 0.34
CA LEU A 145 10.88 6.98 -0.38
C LEU A 145 10.60 5.53 -0.02
N PRO A 146 10.86 4.59 -0.94
CA PRO A 146 10.91 3.18 -0.59
C PRO A 146 12.16 2.90 0.23
N HIS A 147 12.07 1.95 1.16
CA HIS A 147 13.18 1.55 1.99
C HIS A 147 13.44 0.05 1.91
N VAL A 148 14.71 -0.27 1.77
CA VAL A 148 15.29 -1.60 1.87
C VAL A 148 16.40 -1.54 2.89
N GLY A 149 16.58 -2.58 3.69
CA GLY A 149 17.65 -2.63 4.67
C GLY A 149 17.52 -3.86 5.55
N THR A 150 18.18 -3.82 6.71
CA THR A 150 18.08 -4.87 7.71
C THR A 150 17.59 -4.32 9.04
N VAL A 151 16.90 -5.16 9.80
CA VAL A 151 16.54 -4.96 11.20
C VAL A 151 16.82 -6.25 11.95
N ASP A 152 17.67 -6.18 12.97
CA ASP A 152 18.17 -7.35 13.72
C ASP A 152 18.71 -8.47 12.80
N GLY A 153 19.31 -8.08 11.65
CA GLY A 153 19.85 -8.98 10.63
C GLY A 153 18.84 -9.49 9.60
N ALA A 154 17.52 -9.38 9.85
CA ALA A 154 16.49 -9.72 8.89
C ALA A 154 16.35 -8.63 7.82
N TRP A 155 16.29 -9.01 6.55
CA TRP A 155 16.06 -8.09 5.45
C TRP A 155 14.61 -7.60 5.42
N TYR A 156 14.40 -6.37 4.98
CA TYR A 156 13.05 -5.85 4.74
C TYR A 156 12.98 -5.01 3.46
N ALA A 157 11.79 -4.94 2.88
CA ALA A 157 11.40 -3.99 1.85
C ALA A 157 10.03 -3.42 2.19
N THR A 158 9.90 -2.09 2.19
CA THR A 158 8.66 -1.41 2.58
C THR A 158 8.58 0.01 2.00
N GLY A 159 7.46 0.70 2.26
CA GLY A 159 7.30 2.10 1.87
C GLY A 159 6.95 2.25 0.39
N CYS A 160 5.98 1.50 -0.10
CA CYS A 160 5.55 1.58 -1.50
C CYS A 160 4.95 2.94 -1.89
N ASN A 161 4.50 3.74 -0.92
CA ASN A 161 3.93 5.09 -1.11
C ASN A 161 2.87 5.18 -2.24
N GLY A 162 2.19 4.07 -2.56
CA GLY A 162 1.16 3.97 -3.62
C GLY A 162 1.64 3.37 -4.94
N THR A 163 2.95 3.16 -5.15
CA THR A 163 3.51 2.59 -6.38
C THR A 163 3.89 1.10 -6.26
N GLY A 164 3.26 0.38 -5.32
CA GLY A 164 3.67 -0.95 -4.88
C GLY A 164 3.65 -2.04 -5.94
N VAL A 165 2.77 -1.97 -6.94
CA VAL A 165 2.65 -3.05 -7.95
C VAL A 165 3.98 -3.28 -8.69
N SER A 166 4.61 -2.23 -9.18
CA SER A 166 5.90 -2.34 -9.85
C SER A 166 7.07 -2.38 -8.85
N LEU A 167 7.03 -1.48 -7.86
CA LEU A 167 8.14 -1.27 -6.95
C LEU A 167 8.38 -2.47 -6.04
N ASN A 168 7.35 -3.02 -5.40
CA ASN A 168 7.52 -4.16 -4.48
C ASN A 168 7.96 -5.43 -5.23
N GLY A 169 7.51 -5.61 -6.48
CA GLY A 169 8.00 -6.70 -7.33
C GLY A 169 9.51 -6.60 -7.58
N TRP A 170 9.97 -5.40 -7.95
CA TRP A 170 11.39 -5.15 -8.17
C TRP A 170 12.21 -5.28 -6.87
N LEU A 171 11.72 -4.74 -5.77
CA LEU A 171 12.38 -4.85 -4.46
C LEU A 171 12.51 -6.31 -4.01
N GLY A 172 11.44 -7.10 -4.17
CA GLY A 172 11.46 -8.53 -3.85
C GLY A 172 12.48 -9.31 -4.70
N TYR A 173 12.54 -9.02 -6.01
CA TYR A 173 13.54 -9.59 -6.90
C TYR A 173 14.96 -9.24 -6.46
N ARG A 174 15.24 -7.96 -6.16
CA ARG A 174 16.56 -7.51 -5.70
C ARG A 174 16.94 -8.14 -4.36
N LEU A 175 16.02 -8.20 -3.38
CA LEU A 175 16.30 -8.86 -2.10
C LEU A 175 16.56 -10.36 -2.27
N GLY A 176 15.85 -11.04 -3.18
CA GLY A 176 16.13 -12.42 -3.52
C GLY A 176 17.58 -12.62 -3.98
N GLN A 177 18.08 -11.74 -4.87
CA GLN A 177 19.47 -11.76 -5.32
C GLN A 177 20.49 -11.50 -4.18
N VAL A 178 20.18 -10.56 -3.29
CA VAL A 178 21.03 -10.24 -2.13
C VAL A 178 21.15 -11.44 -1.19
N VAL A 179 20.01 -12.01 -0.80
CA VAL A 179 19.98 -13.14 0.15
C VAL A 179 20.67 -14.40 -0.41
N THR A 180 20.60 -14.59 -1.72
CA THR A 180 21.29 -15.72 -2.41
C THR A 180 22.75 -15.41 -2.80
N GLY A 181 23.27 -14.23 -2.43
CA GLY A 181 24.66 -13.83 -2.75
C GLY A 181 24.92 -13.51 -4.23
N GLN A 182 23.86 -13.35 -5.04
CA GLN A 182 23.97 -13.07 -6.48
C GLN A 182 24.21 -11.59 -6.79
N ALA A 183 23.89 -10.68 -5.87
CA ALA A 183 24.11 -9.25 -6.04
C ALA A 183 24.35 -8.56 -4.68
N PRO A 184 25.06 -7.42 -4.67
CA PRO A 184 25.17 -6.59 -3.49
C PRO A 184 23.79 -5.90 -3.20
N PRO A 185 23.58 -5.41 -1.97
CA PRO A 185 22.45 -4.57 -1.64
C PRO A 185 22.30 -3.39 -2.62
N PRO A 186 21.08 -2.97 -2.97
CA PRO A 186 20.90 -1.78 -3.79
C PRO A 186 21.46 -0.54 -3.06
N ALA A 187 22.01 0.43 -3.80
CA ALA A 187 22.65 1.61 -3.22
C ALA A 187 21.75 2.38 -2.22
N PHE A 188 20.45 2.42 -2.44
CA PHE A 188 19.53 3.09 -1.52
C PHE A 188 19.23 2.29 -0.23
N ALA A 189 19.76 1.06 -0.07
CA ALA A 189 19.69 0.34 1.21
C ALA A 189 20.46 1.06 2.34
N GLU A 190 21.35 1.98 1.99
CA GLU A 190 22.08 2.82 2.93
C GLU A 190 21.29 4.06 3.38
N LEU A 191 20.16 4.35 2.74
CA LEU A 191 19.32 5.48 3.11
C LEU A 191 18.74 5.28 4.51
N LYS A 192 18.88 6.31 5.33
CA LYS A 192 18.25 6.33 6.65
C LYS A 192 16.73 6.25 6.52
N HIS A 193 16.13 5.25 7.14
CA HIS A 193 14.67 5.12 7.21
C HIS A 193 14.15 5.86 8.45
N PRO A 194 13.58 7.06 8.33
CA PRO A 194 13.17 7.87 9.47
C PRO A 194 11.93 7.29 10.14
N SER A 195 11.86 7.42 11.47
CA SER A 195 10.66 7.07 12.22
C SER A 195 9.59 8.15 12.08
N ILE A 196 8.33 7.74 12.09
CA ILE A 196 7.18 8.65 12.11
C ILE A 196 7.12 9.34 13.48
N PRO A 197 7.20 10.67 13.54
CA PRO A 197 7.10 11.41 14.79
C PRO A 197 5.77 11.13 15.49
N LEU A 198 5.81 10.95 16.80
CA LEU A 198 4.60 10.72 17.62
C LEU A 198 3.67 9.62 17.05
N LYS A 199 4.25 8.57 16.46
CA LYS A 199 3.49 7.47 15.83
C LYS A 199 2.33 6.95 16.68
N PRO A 200 2.43 6.75 18.01
CA PRO A 200 1.31 6.31 18.84
C PRO A 200 0.12 7.28 18.83
N LEU A 201 0.35 8.56 18.54
CA LEU A 201 -0.68 9.60 18.45
C LEU A 201 -1.15 9.86 17.03
N SER A 202 -0.73 9.04 16.06
CA SER A 202 -1.02 9.26 14.64
C SER A 202 -2.52 9.31 14.34
N SER A 203 -3.34 8.52 15.03
CA SER A 203 -4.80 8.55 14.90
C SER A 203 -5.42 9.92 15.23
N SER A 204 -4.76 10.72 16.06
CA SER A 204 -5.26 12.06 16.45
C SER A 204 -4.88 13.15 15.45
N TYR A 205 -3.67 13.13 14.89
CA TYR A 205 -3.22 14.20 13.99
C TYR A 205 -3.43 13.90 12.49
N ILE A 206 -3.48 12.63 12.07
CA ILE A 206 -3.72 12.26 10.66
C ILE A 206 -5.01 12.87 10.10
N PRO A 207 -6.16 12.87 10.81
CA PRO A 207 -7.37 13.50 10.31
C PRO A 207 -7.20 15.00 10.03
N ILE A 208 -6.40 15.69 10.86
CA ILE A 208 -6.12 17.13 10.71
C ILE A 208 -5.28 17.37 9.45
N VAL A 209 -4.22 16.57 9.25
CA VAL A 209 -3.38 16.61 8.05
C VAL A 209 -4.21 16.28 6.80
N GLY A 210 -5.09 15.29 6.88
CA GLY A 210 -5.99 14.93 5.79
C GLY A 210 -6.95 16.06 5.39
N ARG A 211 -7.50 16.78 6.37
CA ARG A 211 -8.35 17.97 6.11
C ARG A 211 -7.57 19.09 5.45
N TYR A 212 -6.33 19.33 5.88
CA TYR A 212 -5.46 20.32 5.25
C TYR A 212 -5.22 20.00 3.77
N PHE A 213 -4.87 18.77 3.42
CA PHE A 213 -4.71 18.36 2.02
C PHE A 213 -6.02 18.45 1.23
N ALA A 214 -7.14 18.03 1.81
CA ALA A 214 -8.44 18.16 1.15
C ALA A 214 -8.83 19.62 0.85
N LEU A 215 -8.39 20.59 1.68
CA LEU A 215 -8.59 22.01 1.43
C LEU A 215 -7.66 22.54 0.31
N GLN A 216 -6.42 22.05 0.25
CA GLN A 216 -5.51 22.39 -0.85
C GLN A 216 -6.03 21.88 -2.20
N ASP A 217 -6.55 20.68 -2.25
CA ASP A 217 -7.06 20.02 -3.46
C ASP A 217 -8.37 20.64 -4.02
N ARG A 218 -8.97 21.59 -3.28
CA ARG A 218 -10.16 22.37 -3.73
C ARG A 218 -9.80 23.62 -4.53
N ARG A 219 -8.53 24.02 -4.51
CA ARG A 219 -8.00 25.18 -5.25
C ARG A 219 -7.56 24.77 -6.65
#